data_43cf8357c113366f1a0aa2bf6a300b13
#
_entry.id   43cf8357c113366f1a0aa2bf6a300b13
#
_cell.length_a   1.000
_cell.length_b   1.000
_cell.length_c   1.000
_cell.angle_alpha   90.00
_cell.angle_beta   90.00
_cell.angle_gamma   90.00
#
_symmetry.space_group_name_H-M   'P 1'
#
loop_
_entity.id
_entity.type
_entity.pdbx_description
1 polymer ?
#
loop_
_entity_poly.entity_id
_entity_poly.type
_entity_poly.pdbx_seq_one_letter_code
_entity_poly.pdbx_strand_id
1 'polypeptide(L)'
;LSGGEQQRVALARAAASRPKILLADEPTGNLDGVNGEAVMDLLFGLRDRFGATLIMVTHSPELAARCSRVIKLHDGRITDEGI
;
A
#
# COMPACT_ATOMS: atom_id res chain seq x y z
N LEU A 1 -11.53 -5.54 -17.05
CA LEU A 1 -10.17 -5.35 -16.52
C LEU A 1 -9.85 -6.39 -15.46
N SER A 2 -8.60 -6.85 -15.40
CA SER A 2 -8.13 -7.70 -14.30
C SER A 2 -8.06 -6.92 -13.00
N GLY A 3 -7.97 -7.63 -11.85
CA GLY A 3 -7.83 -6.98 -10.56
C GLY A 3 -6.60 -6.06 -10.49
N GLY A 4 -5.47 -6.51 -11.06
CA GLY A 4 -4.25 -5.71 -11.10
C GLY A 4 -4.38 -4.47 -11.98
N GLU A 5 -5.06 -4.59 -13.11
CA GLU A 5 -5.30 -3.44 -13.98
C GLU A 5 -6.22 -2.42 -13.33
N GLN A 6 -7.27 -2.87 -12.63
CA GLN A 6 -8.16 -1.98 -11.89
C GLN A 6 -7.42 -1.23 -10.80
N GLN A 7 -6.54 -1.90 -10.08
CA GLN A 7 -5.72 -1.27 -9.05
C GLN A 7 -4.79 -0.22 -9.64
N ARG A 8 -4.13 -0.53 -10.75
CA ARG A 8 -3.24 0.42 -11.41
C ARG A 8 -3.98 1.66 -11.93
N VAL A 9 -5.20 1.47 -12.46
CA VAL A 9 -6.03 2.61 -12.88
C VAL A 9 -6.41 3.49 -11.69
N ALA A 10 -6.81 2.88 -10.58
CA ALA A 10 -7.15 3.61 -9.37
C ALA A 10 -5.95 4.40 -8.83
N LEU A 11 -4.76 3.78 -8.83
CA LEU A 11 -3.53 4.45 -8.40
C LEU A 11 -3.15 5.60 -9.32
N ALA A 12 -3.32 5.43 -10.63
CA ALA A 12 -3.05 6.50 -11.58
C ALA A 12 -3.96 7.70 -11.35
N ARG A 13 -5.24 7.46 -11.06
CA ARG A 13 -6.19 8.53 -10.73
C ARG A 13 -5.80 9.26 -9.44
N ALA A 14 -5.43 8.49 -8.42
CA ALA A 14 -4.98 9.07 -7.16
C ALA A 14 -3.72 9.92 -7.36
N ALA A 15 -2.77 9.42 -8.16
CA ALA A 15 -1.52 10.11 -8.44
C ALA A 15 -1.73 11.43 -9.22
N ALA A 16 -2.77 11.51 -10.04
CA ALA A 16 -3.04 12.72 -10.83
C ALA A 16 -3.30 13.94 -9.94
N SER A 17 -3.79 13.76 -8.72
CA SER A 17 -4.04 14.84 -7.78
C SER A 17 -2.80 15.24 -6.95
N ARG A 18 -1.68 14.53 -7.12
CA ARG A 18 -0.43 14.73 -6.38
C ARG A 18 -0.65 14.75 -4.86
N PRO A 19 -1.19 13.67 -4.28
CA PRO A 19 -1.53 13.65 -2.86
C PRO A 19 -0.28 13.67 -1.98
N LYS A 20 -0.42 14.21 -0.78
CA LYS A 20 0.62 14.15 0.24
C LYS A 20 0.53 12.86 1.05
N ILE A 21 -0.62 12.23 1.08
CA ILE A 21 -0.88 10.98 1.78
C ILE A 21 -1.50 10.00 0.81
N LEU A 22 -0.96 8.81 0.76
CA LEU A 22 -1.50 7.69 0.01
C LEU A 22 -2.04 6.67 1.00
N LEU A 23 -3.30 6.27 0.84
CA LEU A 23 -3.93 5.25 1.66
C LEU A 23 -4.14 4.00 0.80
N ALA A 24 -3.71 2.85 1.29
CA ALA A 24 -3.91 1.58 0.63
C ALA A 24 -4.42 0.55 1.62
N ASP A 25 -5.60 0.00 1.36
CA ASP A 25 -6.23 -1.01 2.20
C ASP A 25 -6.16 -2.36 1.49
N GLU A 26 -5.35 -3.27 2.04
CA GLU A 26 -5.10 -4.59 1.45
C GLU A 26 -4.82 -4.51 -0.06
N PRO A 27 -3.82 -3.73 -0.49
CA PRO A 27 -3.67 -3.41 -1.91
C PRO A 27 -3.40 -4.62 -2.80
N THR A 28 -2.96 -5.73 -2.23
CA THR A 28 -2.65 -6.96 -2.98
C THR A 28 -3.54 -8.13 -2.60
N GLY A 29 -4.61 -7.92 -1.83
CA GLY A 29 -5.41 -8.98 -1.25
C GLY A 29 -6.05 -9.95 -2.24
N ASN A 30 -6.41 -9.48 -3.43
CA ASN A 30 -7.06 -10.28 -4.46
C ASN A 30 -6.17 -10.54 -5.68
N LEU A 31 -4.86 -10.30 -5.56
CA LEU A 31 -3.94 -10.38 -6.68
C LEU A 31 -2.97 -11.55 -6.51
N ASP A 32 -2.56 -12.15 -7.63
CA ASP A 32 -1.48 -13.13 -7.62
C ASP A 32 -0.14 -12.42 -7.32
N GLY A 33 0.92 -13.22 -7.07
CA GLY A 33 2.21 -12.69 -6.66
C GLY A 33 2.81 -11.67 -7.63
N VAL A 34 2.70 -11.93 -8.94
CA VAL A 34 3.27 -11.04 -9.97
C VAL A 34 2.50 -9.72 -10.02
N ASN A 35 1.17 -9.77 -10.07
CA ASN A 35 0.34 -8.57 -10.10
C ASN A 35 0.42 -7.82 -8.77
N GLY A 36 0.52 -8.54 -7.67
CA GLY A 36 0.67 -7.92 -6.35
C GLY A 36 1.97 -7.14 -6.24
N GLU A 37 3.09 -7.70 -6.70
CA GLU A 37 4.38 -7.00 -6.72
C GLU A 37 4.33 -5.75 -7.60
N ALA A 38 3.71 -5.84 -8.76
CA ALA A 38 3.59 -4.69 -9.66
C ALA A 38 2.82 -3.54 -9.00
N VAL A 39 1.73 -3.84 -8.28
CA VAL A 39 0.97 -2.84 -7.55
C VAL A 39 1.80 -2.23 -6.43
N MET A 40 2.54 -3.05 -5.68
CA MET A 40 3.38 -2.56 -4.60
C MET A 40 4.51 -1.68 -5.10
N ASP A 41 5.17 -2.08 -6.18
CA ASP A 41 6.22 -1.27 -6.79
C ASP A 41 5.68 0.08 -7.25
N LEU A 42 4.47 0.09 -7.79
CA LEU A 42 3.82 1.33 -8.21
C LEU A 42 3.50 2.23 -7.01
N LEU A 43 2.98 1.66 -5.91
CA LEU A 43 2.70 2.41 -4.68
C LEU A 43 3.95 3.05 -4.10
N PHE A 44 5.02 2.27 -3.95
CA PHE A 44 6.28 2.79 -3.41
C PHE A 44 6.91 3.81 -4.36
N GLY A 45 6.77 3.60 -5.66
CA GLY A 45 7.25 4.55 -6.66
C GLY A 45 6.51 5.89 -6.58
N LEU A 46 5.19 5.86 -6.40
CA LEU A 46 4.40 7.07 -6.22
C LEU A 46 4.78 7.81 -4.94
N ARG A 47 4.97 7.06 -3.84
CA ARG A 47 5.43 7.64 -2.58
C ARG A 47 6.73 8.43 -2.79
N ASP A 48 7.71 7.81 -3.43
CA ASP A 48 9.01 8.41 -3.63
C ASP A 48 8.95 9.58 -4.61
N ARG A 49 8.17 9.45 -5.68
CA ARG A 49 8.05 10.48 -6.70
C ARG A 49 7.40 11.76 -6.18
N PHE A 50 6.37 11.63 -5.36
CA PHE A 50 5.62 12.78 -4.84
C PHE A 50 6.03 13.19 -3.44
N GLY A 51 6.95 12.49 -2.80
CA GLY A 51 7.30 12.74 -1.42
C GLY A 51 6.13 12.49 -0.47
N ALA A 52 5.22 11.58 -0.83
CA ALA A 52 4.03 11.31 -0.05
C ALA A 52 4.32 10.33 1.10
N THR A 53 3.44 10.38 2.11
CA THR A 53 3.42 9.36 3.16
C THR A 53 2.47 8.25 2.72
N LEU A 54 2.95 7.02 2.68
CA LEU A 54 2.13 5.86 2.35
C LEU A 54 1.68 5.17 3.63
N ILE A 55 0.37 5.10 3.83
CA ILE A 55 -0.24 4.37 4.93
C ILE A 55 -0.94 3.15 4.34
N MET A 56 -0.54 1.97 4.81
CA MET A 56 -1.03 0.72 4.27
C MET A 56 -1.66 -0.12 5.37
N VAL A 57 -2.86 -0.63 5.11
CA VAL A 57 -3.52 -1.60 5.99
C VAL A 57 -3.35 -2.97 5.35
N THR A 58 -2.74 -3.91 6.05
CA THR A 58 -2.48 -5.23 5.51
C THR A 58 -2.38 -6.29 6.61
N HIS A 59 -2.72 -7.53 6.26
CA HIS A 59 -2.45 -8.71 7.07
C HIS A 59 -1.16 -9.42 6.66
N SER A 60 -0.47 -8.93 5.63
CA SER A 60 0.72 -9.56 5.10
C SER A 60 1.98 -9.11 5.85
N PRO A 61 2.68 -10.04 6.53
CA PRO A 61 3.97 -9.71 7.16
C PRO A 61 5.03 -9.25 6.15
N GLU A 62 4.97 -9.78 4.94
CA GLU A 62 5.92 -9.44 3.88
C GLU A 62 5.76 -7.98 3.46
N LEU A 63 4.53 -7.51 3.31
CA LEU A 63 4.28 -6.11 2.99
C LEU A 63 4.65 -5.20 4.16
N ALA A 64 4.31 -5.61 5.37
CA ALA A 64 4.66 -4.85 6.57
C ALA A 64 6.18 -4.67 6.70
N ALA A 65 6.95 -5.68 6.35
CA ALA A 65 8.40 -5.64 6.42
C ALA A 65 9.02 -4.61 5.46
N ARG A 66 8.31 -4.24 4.40
CA ARG A 66 8.77 -3.23 3.44
C ARG A 66 8.52 -1.80 3.91
N CYS A 67 7.78 -1.63 4.98
CA CYS A 67 7.45 -0.33 5.53
C CYS A 67 8.48 0.12 6.56
N SER A 68 8.67 1.42 6.70
CA SER A 68 9.62 1.98 7.67
C SER A 68 9.11 1.90 9.10
N ARG A 69 7.78 1.82 9.26
CA ARG A 69 7.15 1.74 10.58
C ARG A 69 5.93 0.83 10.50
N VAL A 70 5.75 0.00 11.52
CA VAL A 70 4.61 -0.93 11.59
C VAL A 70 3.87 -0.72 12.90
N ILE A 71 2.56 -0.56 12.79
CA ILE A 71 1.68 -0.48 13.95
C ILE A 71 0.75 -1.68 13.89
N LYS A 72 0.76 -2.50 14.93
CA LYS A 72 -0.11 -3.67 15.02
C LYS A 72 -1.35 -3.35 15.83
N LEU A 73 -2.50 -3.75 15.30
CA LEU A 73 -3.79 -3.55 15.94
C LEU A 73 -4.41 -4.90 16.30
N HIS A 74 -5.04 -4.96 17.45
CA HIS A 74 -5.82 -6.11 17.88
C HIS A 74 -7.05 -5.61 18.63
N ASP A 75 -8.22 -6.06 18.21
CA ASP A 75 -9.51 -5.62 18.75
C ASP A 75 -9.62 -4.10 18.88
N GLY A 76 -9.18 -3.39 17.83
CA GLY A 76 -9.24 -1.94 17.80
C GLY A 76 -8.20 -1.22 18.63
N ARG A 77 -7.24 -1.94 19.20
CA ARG A 77 -6.19 -1.36 20.04
C ARG A 77 -4.81 -1.60 19.46
N ILE A 78 -3.94 -0.64 19.66
CA ILE A 78 -2.53 -0.80 19.28
C ILE A 78 -1.87 -1.74 20.27
N THR A 79 -1.35 -2.88 19.78
CA THR A 79 -0.70 -3.89 20.60
C THR A 79 0.81 -3.86 20.49
N ASP A 80 1.32 -3.32 19.40
CA ASP A 80 2.76 -3.23 19.17
C ASP A 80 3.01 -2.11 18.17
N GLU A 81 4.13 -1.42 18.31
CA GLU A 81 4.57 -0.37 17.40
C GLU A 81 6.05 -0.55 17.14
N GLY A 82 6.38 -0.95 15.89
CA GLY A 82 7.75 -1.18 15.46
C GLY A 82 8.25 -0.11 14.51
N ILE A 83 9.55 -0.05 14.43
CA ILE A 83 10.24 0.86 13.49
C ILE A 83 11.05 0.03 12.52
#